data_b52414bae4aee10613c8b5b5989d20ab
#
_entry.id   b52414bae4aee10613c8b5b5989d20ab
#
_cell.length_a   1.000
_cell.length_b   1.000
_cell.length_c   1.000
_cell.angle_alpha   90.00
_cell.angle_beta   90.00
_cell.angle_gamma   90.00
#
_symmetry.space_group_name_H-M   'P 1'
#
loop_
_entity.id
_entity.type
_entity.pdbx_description
1 polymer ?
#
loop_
_entity_poly.entity_id
_entity_poly.type
_entity_poly.pdbx_seq_one_letter_code
_entity_poly.pdbx_strand_id
1 'polypeptide(L)'
;MKGTAHIEVHPDMAWRLNSTLAHMHPMAIPPEFRTKPKKKAKEIELIQRPLPFAVIELLAAMKQAARSIKQEGNWQRPYRQENVRNALKYDHYGKPDKHVLTEVCAVLESIGGVLSTEGWWQFDYDAHDVIRYIVASGCIPDQKAHQFYPTPANLAQRVVDLAEIEPQHECLEPSAGTGAIADLMPMDQTRCIEVSKLRCDVLTAKGHDAVCMDFAAWAESVSNQLDRICMNPPFDRGQWQAHITHAASLLNAGGRLVAILPSSAKGKDVLPGLAHQWHGPFDNQFAGASVSVVILVADKKADA
;
A
#
# COMPACT_ATOMS: atom_id res chain seq x y z
N MET A 1 -7.80 -14.88 -60.31
CA MET A 1 -7.21 -14.65 -58.95
C MET A 1 -8.32 -14.81 -57.94
N LYS A 2 -8.23 -15.78 -57.02
CA LYS A 2 -9.15 -15.87 -55.88
C LYS A 2 -8.58 -14.99 -54.77
N GLY A 3 -9.16 -13.81 -54.53
CA GLY A 3 -8.78 -12.95 -53.43
C GLY A 3 -9.44 -13.42 -52.13
N THR A 4 -8.67 -13.59 -51.09
CA THR A 4 -9.15 -13.79 -49.69
C THR A 4 -9.27 -12.42 -49.00
N ALA A 5 -10.44 -12.13 -48.43
CA ALA A 5 -10.64 -10.97 -47.58
C ALA A 5 -10.51 -11.40 -46.11
N HIS A 6 -9.69 -10.71 -45.34
CA HIS A 6 -9.61 -10.86 -43.88
C HIS A 6 -10.49 -9.78 -43.25
N ILE A 7 -11.46 -10.21 -42.46
CA ILE A 7 -12.32 -9.29 -41.68
C ILE A 7 -11.99 -9.46 -40.21
N GLU A 8 -11.56 -8.39 -39.57
CA GLU A 8 -11.33 -8.32 -38.11
C GLU A 8 -12.56 -7.72 -37.43
N VAL A 9 -13.17 -8.49 -36.53
CA VAL A 9 -14.38 -8.07 -35.82
C VAL A 9 -13.99 -7.61 -34.42
N HIS A 10 -14.47 -6.42 -34.04
CA HIS A 10 -14.23 -5.91 -32.67
C HIS A 10 -14.72 -6.92 -31.61
N PRO A 11 -13.94 -7.22 -30.56
CA PRO A 11 -14.26 -8.27 -29.57
C PRO A 11 -15.65 -8.12 -28.93
N ASP A 12 -16.08 -6.87 -28.66
CA ASP A 12 -17.42 -6.61 -28.10
C ASP A 12 -18.57 -6.86 -29.10
N MET A 13 -18.28 -6.94 -30.41
CA MET A 13 -19.24 -7.27 -31.44
C MET A 13 -19.29 -8.76 -31.73
N ALA A 14 -18.16 -9.44 -31.61
CA ALA A 14 -18.04 -10.86 -31.97
C ALA A 14 -19.01 -11.76 -31.19
N TRP A 15 -19.08 -11.65 -29.87
CA TRP A 15 -19.99 -12.45 -29.04
C TRP A 15 -21.46 -12.10 -29.30
N ARG A 16 -21.79 -10.81 -29.58
CA ARG A 16 -23.16 -10.39 -29.93
C ARG A 16 -23.61 -10.98 -31.24
N LEU A 17 -22.73 -10.94 -32.25
CA LEU A 17 -22.98 -11.56 -33.53
C LEU A 17 -23.18 -13.07 -33.38
N ASN A 18 -22.31 -13.73 -32.64
CA ASN A 18 -22.41 -15.16 -32.36
C ASN A 18 -23.71 -15.51 -31.61
N SER A 19 -24.14 -14.67 -30.65
CA SER A 19 -25.42 -14.86 -29.95
C SER A 19 -26.61 -14.74 -30.89
N THR A 20 -26.58 -13.79 -31.85
CA THR A 20 -27.63 -13.61 -32.84
C THR A 20 -27.66 -14.78 -33.86
N LEU A 21 -26.49 -15.19 -34.37
CA LEU A 21 -26.38 -16.33 -35.26
C LEU A 21 -26.80 -17.65 -34.63
N ALA A 22 -26.50 -17.83 -33.35
CA ALA A 22 -26.90 -19.01 -32.60
C ALA A 22 -28.42 -19.08 -32.36
N HIS A 23 -29.15 -17.98 -32.43
CA HIS A 23 -30.60 -17.97 -32.37
C HIS A 23 -31.19 -18.60 -33.66
N MET A 24 -30.52 -18.36 -34.78
CA MET A 24 -30.92 -18.94 -36.11
C MET A 24 -30.38 -20.35 -36.30
N HIS A 25 -29.20 -20.65 -35.77
CA HIS A 25 -28.49 -21.92 -35.95
C HIS A 25 -27.94 -22.42 -34.59
N PRO A 26 -28.78 -22.97 -33.69
CA PRO A 26 -28.41 -23.27 -32.29
C PRO A 26 -27.22 -24.21 -32.14
N MET A 27 -27.00 -25.10 -33.08
CA MET A 27 -25.93 -26.11 -33.04
C MET A 27 -24.62 -25.66 -33.72
N ALA A 28 -24.63 -24.51 -34.43
CA ALA A 28 -23.47 -24.08 -35.20
C ALA A 28 -22.40 -23.34 -34.39
N ILE A 29 -22.78 -22.76 -33.24
CA ILE A 29 -21.85 -21.95 -32.41
C ILE A 29 -21.91 -22.49 -30.99
N PRO A 30 -20.76 -22.91 -30.41
CA PRO A 30 -20.68 -23.36 -29.01
C PRO A 30 -21.12 -22.29 -28.00
N PRO A 31 -21.73 -22.67 -26.85
CA PRO A 31 -22.27 -21.73 -25.85
C PRO A 31 -21.24 -20.70 -25.33
N GLU A 32 -20.00 -21.11 -25.19
CA GLU A 32 -18.90 -20.26 -24.73
C GLU A 32 -18.64 -19.05 -25.62
N PHE A 33 -18.91 -19.13 -26.93
CA PHE A 33 -18.75 -18.04 -27.89
C PHE A 33 -19.97 -17.13 -28.03
N ARG A 34 -21.09 -17.45 -27.37
CA ARG A 34 -22.35 -16.68 -27.39
C ARG A 34 -22.47 -15.71 -26.21
N THR A 35 -21.61 -15.86 -25.21
CA THR A 35 -21.63 -15.04 -24.02
C THR A 35 -20.54 -13.97 -24.06
N LYS A 36 -20.80 -12.83 -23.43
CA LYS A 36 -19.78 -11.79 -23.29
C LYS A 36 -18.55 -12.40 -22.62
N PRO A 37 -17.37 -12.35 -23.25
CA PRO A 37 -16.17 -12.87 -22.61
C PRO A 37 -15.97 -12.14 -21.27
N LYS A 38 -15.77 -12.91 -20.21
CA LYS A 38 -15.36 -12.33 -18.92
C LYS A 38 -14.07 -11.56 -19.19
N LYS A 39 -14.08 -10.26 -18.92
CA LYS A 39 -12.82 -9.48 -18.96
C LYS A 39 -11.86 -10.23 -18.03
N LYS A 40 -10.77 -10.77 -18.59
CA LYS A 40 -9.64 -11.18 -17.75
C LYS A 40 -9.29 -9.97 -16.90
N ALA A 41 -9.22 -10.15 -15.58
CA ALA A 41 -8.64 -9.14 -14.72
C ALA A 41 -7.30 -8.77 -15.37
N LYS A 42 -7.13 -7.51 -15.76
CA LYS A 42 -5.81 -7.06 -16.19
C LYS A 42 -4.91 -7.26 -14.99
N GLU A 43 -3.94 -8.13 -15.10
CA GLU A 43 -2.82 -8.16 -14.18
C GLU A 43 -2.31 -6.72 -14.08
N ILE A 44 -2.33 -6.18 -12.86
CA ILE A 44 -1.80 -4.86 -12.63
C ILE A 44 -0.29 -5.04 -12.62
N GLU A 45 0.33 -4.62 -13.71
CA GLU A 45 1.78 -4.61 -13.79
C GLU A 45 2.28 -3.53 -12.81
N LEU A 46 2.93 -3.98 -11.74
CA LEU A 46 3.52 -3.10 -10.74
C LEU A 46 4.79 -2.46 -11.32
N ILE A 47 4.62 -1.28 -11.90
CA ILE A 47 5.69 -0.55 -12.59
C ILE A 47 6.67 0.02 -11.58
N GLN A 48 7.97 -0.19 -11.82
CA GLN A 48 9.05 0.48 -11.12
C GLN A 48 9.43 1.74 -11.90
N ARG A 49 9.55 2.87 -11.21
CA ARG A 49 9.97 4.14 -11.79
C ARG A 49 11.50 4.29 -11.65
N PRO A 50 12.27 4.34 -12.75
CA PRO A 50 13.71 4.55 -12.68
C PRO A 50 14.02 5.95 -12.13
N LEU A 51 15.09 6.05 -11.36
CA LEU A 51 15.61 7.31 -10.81
C LEU A 51 16.72 7.87 -11.70
N PRO A 52 16.78 9.20 -11.87
CA PRO A 52 17.92 9.85 -12.51
C PRO A 52 19.22 9.56 -11.76
N PHE A 53 20.34 9.43 -12.50
CA PHE A 53 21.64 9.12 -11.90
C PHE A 53 22.05 10.12 -10.82
N ALA A 54 21.83 11.43 -11.03
CA ALA A 54 22.11 12.45 -10.03
C ALA A 54 21.33 12.30 -8.72
N VAL A 55 20.11 11.74 -8.78
CA VAL A 55 19.30 11.39 -7.57
C VAL A 55 19.94 10.22 -6.84
N ILE A 56 20.35 9.19 -7.58
CA ILE A 56 21.03 8.00 -7.02
C ILE A 56 22.35 8.41 -6.35
N GLU A 57 23.15 9.27 -6.98
CA GLU A 57 24.39 9.79 -6.40
C GLU A 57 24.14 10.51 -5.06
N LEU A 58 23.12 11.36 -5.00
CA LEU A 58 22.77 12.07 -3.74
C LEU A 58 22.32 11.11 -2.65
N LEU A 59 21.48 10.13 -2.98
CA LEU A 59 21.04 9.11 -2.03
C LEU A 59 22.22 8.26 -1.55
N ALA A 60 23.14 7.89 -2.44
CA ALA A 60 24.36 7.14 -2.10
C ALA A 60 25.32 7.93 -1.20
N ALA A 61 25.31 9.27 -1.32
CA ALA A 61 26.13 10.16 -0.51
C ALA A 61 25.56 10.45 0.89
N MET A 62 24.37 9.92 1.24
CA MET A 62 23.76 10.13 2.53
C MET A 62 24.58 9.50 3.66
N LYS A 63 24.73 10.25 4.74
CA LYS A 63 25.48 9.85 5.93
C LYS A 63 24.65 10.10 7.18
N GLN A 64 25.04 9.41 8.26
CA GLN A 64 24.51 9.65 9.59
C GLN A 64 24.58 11.14 9.95
N ALA A 65 23.45 11.74 10.33
CA ALA A 65 23.43 13.11 10.81
C ALA A 65 24.04 13.21 12.21
N ALA A 66 24.74 14.30 12.46
CA ALA A 66 25.30 14.60 13.77
C ALA A 66 25.06 16.08 14.10
N ARG A 67 24.81 16.34 15.36
CA ARG A 67 24.70 17.69 15.94
C ARG A 67 25.89 18.02 16.80
N SER A 68 26.24 19.31 16.86
CA SER A 68 27.32 19.81 17.70
C SER A 68 26.78 20.15 19.07
N ILE A 69 27.23 19.47 20.11
CA ILE A 69 26.88 19.75 21.51
C ILE A 69 28.04 20.47 22.21
N LYS A 70 27.73 21.56 22.88
CA LYS A 70 28.70 22.30 23.69
C LYS A 70 29.08 21.49 24.92
N GLN A 71 30.41 21.30 25.13
CA GLN A 71 30.93 20.63 26.31
C GLN A 71 31.27 21.67 27.35
N GLU A 72 30.70 21.55 28.55
CA GLU A 72 31.08 22.38 29.68
C GLU A 72 32.47 21.97 30.19
N GLY A 73 33.31 22.97 30.47
CA GLY A 73 34.65 22.77 31.06
C GLY A 73 35.76 22.35 30.11
N ASN A 74 35.53 22.14 28.85
CA ASN A 74 36.58 21.82 27.88
C ASN A 74 36.84 22.97 26.90
N TRP A 75 37.77 23.87 27.25
CA TRP A 75 38.12 25.05 26.48
C TRP A 75 38.90 24.74 25.18
N GLN A 76 39.55 23.57 25.09
CA GLN A 76 40.33 23.17 23.89
C GLN A 76 39.44 22.55 22.81
N ARG A 77 38.34 21.86 23.20
CA ARG A 77 37.36 21.29 22.30
C ARG A 77 35.95 21.58 22.84
N PRO A 78 35.46 22.81 22.63
CA PRO A 78 34.18 23.24 23.21
C PRO A 78 32.93 22.55 22.63
N TYR A 79 33.08 21.83 21.50
CA TYR A 79 31.98 21.12 20.85
C TYR A 79 32.34 19.66 20.60
N ARG A 80 31.39 18.78 20.86
CA ARG A 80 31.42 17.37 20.52
C ARG A 80 30.35 17.09 19.46
N GLN A 81 30.66 16.25 18.48
CA GLN A 81 29.67 15.72 17.53
C GLN A 81 28.96 14.55 18.19
N GLU A 82 27.64 14.57 18.15
CA GLU A 82 26.78 13.48 18.61
C GLU A 82 25.85 13.06 17.47
N ASN A 83 25.87 11.76 17.15
CA ASN A 83 25.01 11.21 16.10
C ASN A 83 23.53 11.32 16.49
N VAL A 84 22.71 11.77 15.58
CA VAL A 84 21.26 11.82 15.74
C VAL A 84 20.68 10.48 15.30
N ARG A 85 20.00 9.78 16.19
CA ARG A 85 19.46 8.44 15.91
C ARG A 85 18.51 8.50 14.70
N ASN A 86 18.65 7.54 13.78
CA ASN A 86 17.79 7.38 12.61
C ASN A 86 17.68 8.66 11.74
N ALA A 87 18.73 9.47 11.72
CA ALA A 87 18.77 10.72 10.95
C ALA A 87 19.88 10.70 9.94
N LEU A 88 19.57 11.05 8.70
CA LEU A 88 20.50 11.04 7.58
C LEU A 88 20.55 12.40 6.91
N LYS A 89 21.75 12.79 6.47
CA LYS A 89 21.95 13.98 5.66
C LYS A 89 22.88 13.67 4.50
N TYR A 90 22.77 14.41 3.42
CA TYR A 90 23.78 14.41 2.35
C TYR A 90 24.73 15.60 2.56
N ASP A 91 26.04 15.32 2.51
CA ASP A 91 27.05 16.37 2.47
C ASP A 91 27.17 16.88 1.04
N HIS A 92 26.97 18.18 0.85
CA HIS A 92 26.92 18.75 -0.47
C HIS A 92 28.07 19.74 -0.68
N TYR A 93 29.02 19.33 -1.52
CA TYR A 93 29.96 20.26 -2.14
C TYR A 93 29.34 20.81 -3.43
N GLY A 94 28.61 21.92 -3.34
CA GLY A 94 27.90 22.54 -4.43
C GLY A 94 26.37 22.61 -4.20
N LYS A 95 25.64 23.39 -5.00
CA LYS A 95 24.18 23.41 -4.96
C LYS A 95 23.64 22.41 -5.98
N PRO A 96 22.97 21.31 -5.57
CA PRO A 96 22.31 20.42 -6.52
C PRO A 96 21.27 21.18 -7.32
N ASP A 97 20.97 20.67 -8.50
CA ASP A 97 19.84 21.16 -9.29
C ASP A 97 18.54 21.03 -8.44
N LYS A 98 17.69 22.07 -8.52
CA LYS A 98 16.44 22.10 -7.78
C LYS A 98 15.54 20.91 -8.09
N HIS A 99 15.54 20.42 -9.33
CA HIS A 99 14.75 19.26 -9.73
C HIS A 99 15.27 17.98 -9.09
N VAL A 100 16.60 17.82 -9.01
CA VAL A 100 17.23 16.68 -8.34
C VAL A 100 16.88 16.67 -6.85
N LEU A 101 16.93 17.84 -6.18
CA LEU A 101 16.53 17.96 -4.78
C LEU A 101 15.06 17.61 -4.57
N THR A 102 14.18 18.14 -5.42
CA THR A 102 12.74 17.82 -5.34
C THR A 102 12.50 16.32 -5.46
N GLU A 103 13.20 15.67 -6.37
CA GLU A 103 13.09 14.21 -6.58
C GLU A 103 13.64 13.41 -5.39
N VAL A 104 14.80 13.81 -4.85
CA VAL A 104 15.37 13.19 -3.62
C VAL A 104 14.42 13.34 -2.45
N CYS A 105 13.83 14.53 -2.25
CA CYS A 105 12.83 14.75 -1.20
C CYS A 105 11.65 13.79 -1.37
N ALA A 106 11.10 13.70 -2.58
CA ALA A 106 9.97 12.80 -2.86
C ALA A 106 10.31 11.31 -2.59
N VAL A 107 11.54 10.89 -2.92
CA VAL A 107 12.01 9.53 -2.61
C VAL A 107 12.08 9.30 -1.10
N LEU A 108 12.70 10.20 -0.35
CA LEU A 108 12.86 10.07 1.10
C LEU A 108 11.52 10.13 1.84
N GLU A 109 10.62 11.02 1.41
CA GLU A 109 9.24 11.08 1.93
C GLU A 109 8.47 9.77 1.66
N SER A 110 8.67 9.16 0.49
CA SER A 110 7.99 7.91 0.12
C SER A 110 8.36 6.71 1.00
N ILE A 111 9.49 6.79 1.69
CA ILE A 111 9.94 5.79 2.67
C ILE A 111 9.82 6.26 4.12
N GLY A 112 9.03 7.30 4.38
CA GLY A 112 8.71 7.79 5.72
C GLY A 112 9.68 8.82 6.29
N GLY A 113 10.59 9.38 5.49
CA GLY A 113 11.50 10.45 5.91
C GLY A 113 10.78 11.77 6.10
N VAL A 114 11.13 12.48 7.16
CA VAL A 114 10.65 13.84 7.46
C VAL A 114 11.84 14.79 7.53
N LEU A 115 11.82 15.84 6.71
CA LEU A 115 12.88 16.84 6.73
C LEU A 115 12.79 17.69 8.00
N SER A 116 13.85 17.65 8.82
CA SER A 116 13.93 18.45 10.05
C SER A 116 14.28 19.92 9.75
N THR A 117 13.99 20.79 10.70
CA THR A 117 14.41 22.21 10.65
C THR A 117 15.93 22.40 10.69
N GLU A 118 16.67 21.40 11.15
CA GLU A 118 18.13 21.39 11.25
C GLU A 118 18.81 20.84 9.99
N GLY A 119 18.03 20.46 8.95
CA GLY A 119 18.51 20.10 7.63
C GLY A 119 18.93 18.65 7.44
N TRP A 120 18.49 17.75 8.31
CA TRP A 120 18.58 16.30 8.07
C TRP A 120 17.22 15.66 7.88
N TRP A 121 17.23 14.45 7.32
CA TRP A 121 16.06 13.59 7.17
C TRP A 121 15.94 12.68 8.39
N GLN A 122 14.85 12.81 9.13
CA GLN A 122 14.53 12.00 10.29
C GLN A 122 13.60 10.85 9.90
N PHE A 123 13.91 9.65 10.38
CA PHE A 123 13.10 8.45 10.21
C PHE A 123 12.72 7.86 11.58
N ASP A 124 11.66 7.08 11.64
CA ASP A 124 11.24 6.30 12.81
C ASP A 124 11.98 4.95 12.92
N TYR A 125 12.78 4.60 11.89
CA TYR A 125 13.61 3.40 11.80
C TYR A 125 15.00 3.72 11.20
N ASP A 126 15.92 2.72 11.18
CA ASP A 126 17.20 2.88 10.49
C ASP A 126 17.03 2.72 8.97
N ALA A 127 17.06 3.83 8.23
CA ALA A 127 16.81 3.87 6.80
C ALA A 127 18.02 3.52 5.92
N HIS A 128 19.21 3.21 6.48
CA HIS A 128 20.41 2.96 5.67
C HIS A 128 20.24 1.81 4.68
N ASP A 129 19.67 0.70 5.10
CA ASP A 129 19.51 -0.49 4.25
C ASP A 129 18.45 -0.28 3.18
N VAL A 130 17.37 0.41 3.50
CA VAL A 130 16.31 0.79 2.55
C VAL A 130 16.87 1.73 1.48
N ILE A 131 17.64 2.74 1.85
CA ILE A 131 18.28 3.65 0.89
C ILE A 131 19.31 2.90 0.05
N ARG A 132 20.10 1.99 0.64
CA ARG A 132 21.02 1.13 -0.12
C ARG A 132 20.29 0.28 -1.17
N TYR A 133 19.13 -0.26 -0.82
CA TYR A 133 18.31 -1.00 -1.78
C TYR A 133 17.85 -0.10 -2.95
N ILE A 134 17.38 1.13 -2.67
CA ILE A 134 16.99 2.10 -3.70
C ILE A 134 18.17 2.43 -4.62
N VAL A 135 19.34 2.71 -4.05
CA VAL A 135 20.56 3.01 -4.80
C VAL A 135 20.97 1.83 -5.68
N ALA A 136 20.93 0.61 -5.15
CA ALA A 136 21.31 -0.60 -5.87
C ALA A 136 20.32 -0.96 -7.00
N SER A 137 19.01 -0.79 -6.76
CA SER A 137 17.98 -1.06 -7.77
C SER A 137 17.85 0.06 -8.80
N GLY A 138 18.23 1.28 -8.45
CA GLY A 138 18.08 2.47 -9.29
C GLY A 138 16.64 2.88 -9.56
N CYS A 139 15.67 2.35 -8.82
CA CYS A 139 14.25 2.60 -9.04
C CYS A 139 13.45 2.57 -7.72
N ILE A 140 12.26 3.17 -7.78
CA ILE A 140 11.24 3.09 -6.71
C ILE A 140 9.90 2.64 -7.30
N PRO A 141 8.99 2.08 -6.50
CA PRO A 141 7.64 1.75 -6.95
C PRO A 141 6.92 2.99 -7.50
N ASP A 142 6.34 2.87 -8.70
CA ASP A 142 5.47 3.93 -9.24
C ASP A 142 4.21 4.06 -8.38
N GLN A 143 3.96 5.25 -7.85
CA GLN A 143 2.86 5.48 -6.91
C GLN A 143 1.49 5.14 -7.52
N LYS A 144 1.27 5.48 -8.79
CA LYS A 144 -0.01 5.24 -9.46
C LYS A 144 -0.20 3.77 -9.80
N ALA A 145 0.84 3.09 -10.30
CA ALA A 145 0.78 1.67 -10.63
C ALA A 145 0.56 0.82 -9.37
N HIS A 146 1.18 1.20 -8.25
CA HIS A 146 1.02 0.53 -6.96
C HIS A 146 -0.18 1.04 -6.15
N GLN A 147 -0.90 2.07 -6.64
CA GLN A 147 -2.05 2.70 -5.95
C GLN A 147 -1.75 3.03 -4.48
N PHE A 148 -0.53 3.45 -4.23
CA PHE A 148 -0.07 3.74 -2.88
C PHE A 148 -0.44 5.16 -2.48
N TYR A 149 -1.32 5.26 -1.51
CA TYR A 149 -1.70 6.49 -0.83
C TYR A 149 -1.53 6.27 0.67
N PRO A 150 -0.48 6.83 1.29
CA PRO A 150 -0.25 6.69 2.72
C PRO A 150 -1.50 7.07 3.51
N THR A 151 -1.89 6.22 4.45
CA THR A 151 -3.06 6.49 5.29
C THR A 151 -2.76 7.67 6.21
N PRO A 152 -3.57 8.75 6.19
CA PRO A 152 -3.39 9.87 7.11
C PRO A 152 -3.49 9.44 8.57
N ALA A 153 -2.65 10.01 9.44
CA ALA A 153 -2.53 9.59 10.84
C ALA A 153 -3.86 9.62 11.60
N ASN A 154 -4.70 10.62 11.33
CA ASN A 154 -6.03 10.73 11.94
C ASN A 154 -6.99 9.61 11.52
N LEU A 155 -6.91 9.12 10.28
CA LEU A 155 -7.70 7.98 9.82
C LEU A 155 -7.12 6.67 10.32
N ALA A 156 -5.80 6.51 10.32
CA ALA A 156 -5.12 5.33 10.85
C ALA A 156 -5.47 5.12 12.33
N GLN A 157 -5.36 6.17 13.14
CA GLN A 157 -5.75 6.12 14.56
C GLN A 157 -7.22 5.70 14.72
N ARG A 158 -8.11 6.29 13.92
CA ARG A 158 -9.54 5.97 14.00
C ARG A 158 -9.86 4.53 13.61
N VAL A 159 -9.15 3.97 12.63
CA VAL A 159 -9.28 2.55 12.23
C VAL A 159 -8.89 1.65 13.40
N VAL A 160 -7.74 1.93 14.03
CA VAL A 160 -7.25 1.12 15.15
C VAL A 160 -8.14 1.25 16.39
N ASP A 161 -8.63 2.46 16.71
CA ASP A 161 -9.57 2.68 17.81
C ASP A 161 -10.86 1.86 17.63
N LEU A 162 -11.40 1.83 16.39
CA LEU A 162 -12.61 1.07 16.05
C LEU A 162 -12.38 -0.45 16.01
N ALA A 163 -11.15 -0.89 15.85
CA ALA A 163 -10.84 -2.31 15.85
C ALA A 163 -10.93 -2.96 17.23
N GLU A 164 -10.88 -2.16 18.31
CA GLU A 164 -10.96 -2.65 19.70
C GLU A 164 -9.99 -3.82 19.93
N ILE A 165 -8.69 -3.56 19.63
CA ILE A 165 -7.66 -4.59 19.73
C ILE A 165 -7.35 -4.85 21.21
N GLU A 166 -7.33 -6.11 21.59
CA GLU A 166 -6.97 -6.59 22.93
C GLU A 166 -5.64 -7.38 22.88
N PRO A 167 -4.93 -7.54 24.02
CA PRO A 167 -3.61 -8.16 24.05
C PRO A 167 -3.53 -9.60 23.53
N GLN A 168 -4.64 -10.33 23.46
CA GLN A 168 -4.69 -11.71 22.97
C GLN A 168 -5.06 -11.83 21.49
N HIS A 169 -5.37 -10.72 20.82
CA HIS A 169 -5.86 -10.76 19.45
C HIS A 169 -4.73 -10.97 18.44
N GLU A 170 -4.91 -11.94 17.55
CA GLU A 170 -4.10 -12.09 16.33
C GLU A 170 -4.59 -11.10 15.27
N CYS A 171 -3.68 -10.24 14.81
CA CYS A 171 -4.00 -9.09 13.98
C CYS A 171 -3.37 -9.18 12.59
N LEU A 172 -4.01 -8.51 11.62
CA LEU A 172 -3.52 -8.39 10.25
C LEU A 172 -3.70 -6.97 9.71
N GLU A 173 -2.70 -6.44 9.03
CA GLU A 173 -2.84 -5.35 8.09
C GLU A 173 -2.51 -5.83 6.67
N PRO A 174 -3.51 -6.14 5.84
CA PRO A 174 -3.31 -6.46 4.43
C PRO A 174 -3.12 -5.18 3.62
N SER A 175 -2.15 -5.16 2.71
CA SER A 175 -1.74 -3.97 1.92
C SER A 175 -1.17 -2.85 2.82
N ALA A 176 -0.22 -3.22 3.68
CA ALA A 176 0.26 -2.39 4.80
C ALA A 176 1.01 -1.11 4.36
N GLY A 177 1.47 -1.02 3.11
CA GLY A 177 2.23 0.12 2.64
C GLY A 177 3.52 0.29 3.45
N THR A 178 3.73 1.47 4.02
CA THR A 178 4.85 1.76 4.93
C THR A 178 4.47 1.65 6.42
N GLY A 179 3.31 1.05 6.73
CA GLY A 179 2.90 0.73 8.09
C GLY A 179 2.10 1.81 8.82
N ALA A 180 1.45 2.72 8.09
CA ALA A 180 0.72 3.83 8.75
C ALA A 180 -0.38 3.36 9.74
N ILE A 181 -0.99 2.21 9.50
CA ILE A 181 -1.96 1.59 10.43
C ILE A 181 -1.21 0.63 11.36
N ALA A 182 -0.31 -0.22 10.84
CA ALA A 182 0.45 -1.21 11.62
C ALA A 182 1.26 -0.57 12.76
N ASP A 183 1.83 0.63 12.55
CA ASP A 183 2.58 1.36 13.58
C ASP A 183 1.74 1.68 14.84
N LEU A 184 0.41 1.66 14.72
CA LEU A 184 -0.54 1.90 15.81
C LEU A 184 -1.13 0.61 16.39
N MET A 185 -0.83 -0.55 15.78
CA MET A 185 -1.29 -1.87 16.22
C MET A 185 -0.21 -2.56 17.08
N PRO A 186 -0.57 -3.57 17.92
CA PRO A 186 0.42 -4.33 18.68
C PRO A 186 1.39 -5.06 17.75
N MET A 187 2.66 -4.66 17.74
CA MET A 187 3.67 -5.12 16.78
C MET A 187 3.88 -6.64 16.82
N ASP A 188 3.95 -7.21 18.03
CA ASP A 188 4.22 -8.65 18.23
C ASP A 188 3.05 -9.56 17.83
N GLN A 189 1.87 -8.99 17.56
CA GLN A 189 0.63 -9.71 17.25
C GLN A 189 0.11 -9.36 15.85
N THR A 190 0.77 -8.44 15.16
CA THR A 190 0.30 -7.94 13.87
C THR A 190 1.20 -8.42 12.74
N ARG A 191 0.59 -9.14 11.80
CA ARG A 191 1.22 -9.46 10.52
C ARG A 191 0.86 -8.42 9.48
N CYS A 192 1.85 -8.03 8.69
CA CYS A 192 1.72 -7.09 7.58
C CYS A 192 1.91 -7.80 6.25
N ILE A 193 0.99 -7.61 5.30
CA ILE A 193 1.16 -8.10 3.93
C ILE A 193 1.33 -6.90 3.01
N GLU A 194 2.39 -6.90 2.22
CA GLU A 194 2.67 -5.83 1.25
C GLU A 194 3.30 -6.42 -0.01
N VAL A 195 2.84 -5.98 -1.17
CA VAL A 195 3.30 -6.52 -2.46
C VAL A 195 4.61 -5.87 -2.93
N SER A 196 4.88 -4.64 -2.50
CA SER A 196 6.09 -3.91 -2.88
C SER A 196 7.28 -4.28 -2.01
N LYS A 197 8.33 -4.83 -2.63
CA LYS A 197 9.58 -5.20 -1.93
C LYS A 197 10.17 -4.03 -1.13
N LEU A 198 10.19 -2.81 -1.70
CA LEU A 198 10.72 -1.63 -1.00
C LEU A 198 9.93 -1.33 0.27
N ARG A 199 8.59 -1.41 0.22
CA ARG A 199 7.75 -1.15 1.39
C ARG A 199 7.84 -2.26 2.42
N CYS A 200 7.98 -3.52 1.98
CA CYS A 200 8.30 -4.62 2.88
C CYS A 200 9.62 -4.40 3.63
N ASP A 201 10.64 -3.86 2.94
CA ASP A 201 11.91 -3.54 3.57
C ASP A 201 11.76 -2.43 4.61
N VAL A 202 10.91 -1.42 4.35
CA VAL A 202 10.55 -0.38 5.34
C VAL A 202 9.86 -0.99 6.55
N LEU A 203 8.84 -1.84 6.34
CA LEU A 203 8.12 -2.52 7.42
C LEU A 203 9.06 -3.38 8.27
N THR A 204 9.92 -4.17 7.63
CA THR A 204 10.93 -4.99 8.31
C THR A 204 11.93 -4.14 9.09
N ALA A 205 12.39 -3.02 8.54
CA ALA A 205 13.31 -2.11 9.21
C ALA A 205 12.67 -1.40 10.42
N LYS A 206 11.34 -1.22 10.41
CA LYS A 206 10.56 -0.77 11.57
C LYS A 206 10.36 -1.85 12.64
N GLY A 207 10.56 -3.13 12.30
CA GLY A 207 10.40 -4.27 13.19
C GLY A 207 9.09 -5.06 13.02
N HIS A 208 8.28 -4.75 12.02
CA HIS A 208 7.04 -5.48 11.74
C HIS A 208 7.29 -6.88 11.16
N ASP A 209 6.41 -7.84 11.46
CA ASP A 209 6.31 -9.14 10.77
C ASP A 209 5.71 -8.91 9.37
N ALA A 210 6.56 -8.65 8.38
CA ALA A 210 6.15 -8.28 7.03
C ALA A 210 6.37 -9.42 6.04
N VAL A 211 5.32 -9.77 5.29
CA VAL A 211 5.34 -10.75 4.20
C VAL A 211 5.22 -10.02 2.87
N CYS A 212 6.25 -10.18 2.00
CA CYS A 212 6.27 -9.57 0.68
C CYS A 212 5.53 -10.45 -0.34
N MET A 213 4.22 -10.25 -0.47
CA MET A 213 3.35 -11.04 -1.33
C MET A 213 2.09 -10.26 -1.71
N ASP A 214 1.45 -10.62 -2.82
CA ASP A 214 0.09 -10.19 -3.10
C ASP A 214 -0.87 -10.71 -2.03
N PHE A 215 -1.76 -9.84 -1.54
CA PHE A 215 -2.63 -10.20 -0.42
C PHE A 215 -3.61 -11.32 -0.78
N ALA A 216 -4.19 -11.32 -1.98
CA ALA A 216 -5.15 -12.36 -2.38
C ALA A 216 -4.44 -13.73 -2.45
N ALA A 217 -3.24 -13.76 -3.04
CA ALA A 217 -2.43 -14.98 -3.10
C ALA A 217 -2.01 -15.46 -1.71
N TRP A 218 -1.67 -14.54 -0.81
CA TRP A 218 -1.36 -14.89 0.58
C TRP A 218 -2.60 -15.46 1.29
N ALA A 219 -3.75 -14.79 1.19
CA ALA A 219 -4.99 -15.23 1.83
C ALA A 219 -5.46 -16.62 1.38
N GLU A 220 -5.21 -16.98 0.11
CA GLU A 220 -5.50 -18.32 -0.41
C GLU A 220 -4.50 -19.39 0.11
N SER A 221 -3.30 -18.99 0.49
CA SER A 221 -2.23 -19.90 0.94
C SER A 221 -2.29 -20.25 2.42
N VAL A 222 -3.08 -19.51 3.22
CA VAL A 222 -3.15 -19.67 4.67
C VAL A 222 -4.54 -20.16 5.12
N SER A 223 -4.56 -20.91 6.21
CA SER A 223 -5.79 -21.30 6.91
C SER A 223 -5.93 -20.58 8.26
N ASN A 224 -5.08 -19.58 8.49
CA ASN A 224 -5.08 -18.82 9.73
C ASN A 224 -6.40 -18.07 9.89
N GLN A 225 -6.90 -18.07 11.11
CA GLN A 225 -8.04 -17.27 11.51
C GLN A 225 -7.53 -16.13 12.39
N LEU A 226 -8.09 -14.95 12.20
CA LEU A 226 -7.61 -13.69 12.75
C LEU A 226 -8.75 -13.02 13.53
N ASP A 227 -8.39 -12.36 14.61
CA ASP A 227 -9.37 -11.68 15.47
C ASP A 227 -9.63 -10.26 15.02
N ARG A 228 -8.59 -9.57 14.52
CA ARG A 228 -8.68 -8.18 14.10
C ARG A 228 -7.95 -7.95 12.78
N ILE A 229 -8.65 -7.32 11.85
CA ILE A 229 -8.07 -6.93 10.55
C ILE A 229 -8.32 -5.44 10.35
N CYS A 230 -7.25 -4.67 10.20
CA CYS A 230 -7.30 -3.25 9.90
C CYS A 230 -6.70 -3.01 8.51
N MET A 231 -7.38 -2.24 7.64
CA MET A 231 -6.91 -2.09 6.28
C MET A 231 -7.33 -0.80 5.57
N ASN A 232 -6.47 -0.36 4.66
CA ASN A 232 -6.76 0.62 3.63
C ASN A 232 -6.46 -0.02 2.26
N PRO A 233 -7.40 -0.77 1.67
CA PRO A 233 -7.16 -1.52 0.43
C PRO A 233 -7.07 -0.61 -0.79
N PRO A 234 -6.45 -1.06 -1.91
CA PRO A 234 -6.43 -0.31 -3.17
C PRO A 234 -7.84 -0.15 -3.75
N PHE A 235 -8.21 1.09 -4.17
CA PHE A 235 -9.57 1.41 -4.61
C PHE A 235 -9.82 1.18 -6.09
N ASP A 236 -8.78 1.18 -6.93
CA ASP A 236 -8.92 1.11 -8.38
C ASP A 236 -9.63 -0.17 -8.82
N ARG A 237 -10.48 -0.02 -9.85
CA ARG A 237 -11.20 -1.14 -10.52
C ARG A 237 -11.97 -2.06 -9.56
N GLY A 238 -12.30 -1.58 -8.34
CA GLY A 238 -13.05 -2.37 -7.37
C GLY A 238 -12.21 -3.43 -6.64
N GLN A 239 -10.88 -3.32 -6.64
CA GLN A 239 -9.99 -4.24 -5.92
C GLN A 239 -10.29 -4.30 -4.42
N TRP A 240 -10.72 -3.18 -3.83
CA TRP A 240 -11.12 -3.15 -2.42
C TRP A 240 -12.19 -4.20 -2.08
N GLN A 241 -13.11 -4.51 -3.02
CA GLN A 241 -14.15 -5.52 -2.81
C GLN A 241 -13.55 -6.92 -2.66
N ALA A 242 -12.63 -7.29 -3.53
CA ALA A 242 -11.91 -8.56 -3.43
C ALA A 242 -11.09 -8.63 -2.14
N HIS A 243 -10.38 -7.54 -1.79
CA HIS A 243 -9.57 -7.46 -0.57
C HIS A 243 -10.40 -7.64 0.69
N ILE A 244 -11.54 -6.92 0.85
CA ILE A 244 -12.38 -7.09 2.04
C ILE A 244 -13.04 -8.47 2.10
N THR A 245 -13.35 -9.09 0.94
CA THR A 245 -13.89 -10.44 0.89
C THR A 245 -12.88 -11.47 1.36
N HIS A 246 -11.63 -11.41 0.88
CA HIS A 246 -10.55 -12.26 1.37
C HIS A 246 -10.29 -12.03 2.87
N ALA A 247 -10.22 -10.77 3.31
CA ALA A 247 -10.02 -10.42 4.70
C ALA A 247 -11.13 -10.99 5.60
N ALA A 248 -12.40 -10.85 5.19
CA ALA A 248 -13.54 -11.38 5.94
C ALA A 248 -13.54 -12.92 6.04
N SER A 249 -13.00 -13.62 5.03
CA SER A 249 -12.89 -15.10 5.08
C SER A 249 -11.87 -15.57 6.11
N LEU A 250 -10.88 -14.75 6.46
CA LEU A 250 -9.85 -15.05 7.45
C LEU A 250 -10.27 -14.73 8.90
N LEU A 251 -11.45 -14.12 9.13
CA LEU A 251 -11.88 -13.76 10.47
C LEU A 251 -12.31 -15.00 11.28
N ASN A 252 -11.91 -15.03 12.53
CA ASN A 252 -12.47 -15.88 13.57
C ASN A 252 -13.96 -15.60 13.81
N ALA A 253 -14.69 -16.52 14.41
CA ALA A 253 -15.96 -16.23 15.06
C ALA A 253 -15.74 -15.16 16.15
N GLY A 254 -16.54 -14.09 16.16
CA GLY A 254 -16.32 -12.91 17.02
C GLY A 254 -15.22 -11.95 16.50
N GLY A 255 -14.61 -12.23 15.36
CA GLY A 255 -13.59 -11.39 14.76
C GLY A 255 -14.18 -10.12 14.13
N ARG A 256 -13.33 -9.09 13.98
CA ARG A 256 -13.70 -7.76 13.47
C ARG A 256 -12.75 -7.29 12.36
N LEU A 257 -13.35 -6.82 11.26
CA LEU A 257 -12.66 -6.13 10.17
C LEU A 257 -12.98 -4.64 10.21
N VAL A 258 -11.96 -3.80 10.18
CA VAL A 258 -12.10 -2.34 10.03
C VAL A 258 -11.38 -1.88 8.76
N ALA A 259 -12.13 -1.32 7.81
CA ALA A 259 -11.61 -0.97 6.49
C ALA A 259 -11.95 0.46 6.09
N ILE A 260 -10.96 1.18 5.55
CA ILE A 260 -11.17 2.44 4.84
C ILE A 260 -11.66 2.11 3.43
N LEU A 261 -12.80 2.63 3.02
CA LEU A 261 -13.42 2.31 1.74
C LEU A 261 -13.85 3.58 1.01
N PRO A 262 -14.03 3.56 -0.32
CA PRO A 262 -14.62 4.68 -1.04
C PRO A 262 -16.02 5.01 -0.48
N SER A 263 -16.39 6.28 -0.41
CA SER A 263 -17.71 6.72 0.10
C SER A 263 -18.90 6.09 -0.63
N SER A 264 -18.70 5.69 -1.89
CA SER A 264 -19.69 4.95 -2.69
C SER A 264 -20.04 3.56 -2.16
N ALA A 265 -19.27 3.02 -1.20
CA ALA A 265 -19.53 1.74 -0.54
C ALA A 265 -20.58 1.87 0.57
N LYS A 266 -20.76 3.09 1.13
CA LYS A 266 -21.63 3.33 2.30
C LYS A 266 -23.07 2.84 2.07
N GLY A 267 -23.58 2.11 3.04
CA GLY A 267 -24.96 1.60 3.04
C GLY A 267 -25.19 0.40 2.12
N LYS A 268 -24.15 -0.13 1.48
CA LYS A 268 -24.23 -1.37 0.70
C LYS A 268 -23.93 -2.58 1.59
N ASP A 269 -24.55 -3.71 1.28
CA ASP A 269 -24.16 -5.00 1.86
C ASP A 269 -22.91 -5.52 1.12
N VAL A 270 -21.73 -5.07 1.58
CA VAL A 270 -20.45 -5.38 0.92
C VAL A 270 -19.83 -6.68 1.43
N LEU A 271 -20.25 -7.17 2.60
CA LEU A 271 -19.83 -8.44 3.22
C LEU A 271 -21.08 -9.16 3.79
N PRO A 272 -21.84 -9.86 2.94
CA PRO A 272 -23.04 -10.57 3.38
C PRO A 272 -22.74 -11.53 4.55
N GLY A 273 -23.58 -11.48 5.59
CA GLY A 273 -23.44 -12.32 6.77
C GLY A 273 -22.63 -11.70 7.93
N LEU A 274 -21.97 -10.56 7.73
CA LEU A 274 -21.35 -9.78 8.80
C LEU A 274 -22.25 -8.60 9.19
N ALA A 275 -22.21 -8.19 10.46
CA ALA A 275 -22.85 -6.96 10.91
C ALA A 275 -22.03 -5.75 10.47
N HIS A 276 -22.67 -4.75 9.86
CA HIS A 276 -21.98 -3.56 9.33
C HIS A 276 -22.30 -2.31 10.14
N GLN A 277 -21.24 -1.57 10.51
CA GLN A 277 -21.34 -0.21 11.03
C GLN A 277 -20.50 0.72 10.15
N TRP A 278 -21.04 1.90 9.81
CA TRP A 278 -20.42 2.84 8.91
C TRP A 278 -20.11 4.17 9.60
N HIS A 279 -18.86 4.66 9.45
CA HIS A 279 -18.40 5.96 9.95
C HIS A 279 -17.99 6.87 8.81
N GLY A 280 -18.23 8.16 8.93
CA GLY A 280 -17.96 9.16 7.91
C GLY A 280 -19.21 9.54 7.10
N PRO A 281 -19.07 10.25 5.96
CA PRO A 281 -17.85 10.34 5.14
C PRO A 281 -16.73 11.22 5.71
N PHE A 282 -15.51 11.01 5.22
CA PHE A 282 -14.32 11.80 5.47
C PHE A 282 -13.77 12.29 4.13
N ASP A 283 -13.83 13.61 3.89
CA ASP A 283 -13.48 14.21 2.62
C ASP A 283 -12.04 14.71 2.62
N ASN A 284 -11.35 14.60 1.46
CA ASN A 284 -10.04 15.20 1.20
C ASN A 284 -8.96 14.91 2.26
N GLN A 285 -8.96 13.69 2.82
CA GLN A 285 -8.01 13.32 3.85
C GLN A 285 -6.64 12.92 3.27
N PHE A 286 -6.60 12.39 2.05
CA PHE A 286 -5.38 11.90 1.42
C PHE A 286 -4.64 13.01 0.66
N ALA A 287 -3.34 13.14 0.91
CA ALA A 287 -2.50 14.09 0.20
C ALA A 287 -2.47 13.78 -1.31
N GLY A 288 -2.74 14.78 -2.14
CA GLY A 288 -2.70 14.62 -3.61
C GLY A 288 -3.88 13.87 -4.22
N ALA A 289 -4.89 13.46 -3.43
CA ALA A 289 -6.10 12.81 -3.95
C ALA A 289 -7.37 13.48 -3.40
N SER A 290 -8.25 13.91 -4.28
CA SER A 290 -9.59 14.42 -3.92
C SER A 290 -10.55 13.23 -3.86
N VAL A 291 -10.51 12.49 -2.75
CA VAL A 291 -11.34 11.31 -2.52
C VAL A 291 -12.11 11.44 -1.21
N SER A 292 -13.38 11.05 -1.22
CA SER A 292 -14.21 10.89 -0.04
C SER A 292 -14.23 9.42 0.37
N VAL A 293 -13.94 9.14 1.63
CA VAL A 293 -13.89 7.79 2.17
C VAL A 293 -14.82 7.61 3.36
N VAL A 294 -15.13 6.37 3.66
CA VAL A 294 -15.85 5.93 4.85
C VAL A 294 -15.06 4.83 5.54
N ILE A 295 -15.31 4.61 6.82
CA ILE A 295 -14.77 3.46 7.54
C ILE A 295 -15.92 2.47 7.75
N LEU A 296 -15.70 1.24 7.31
CA LEU A 296 -16.54 0.09 7.59
C LEU A 296 -15.99 -0.63 8.82
N VAL A 297 -16.86 -0.90 9.79
CA VAL A 297 -16.65 -1.93 10.82
C VAL A 297 -17.55 -3.09 10.47
N ALA A 298 -16.99 -4.29 10.32
CA ALA A 298 -17.72 -5.50 10.00
C ALA A 298 -17.39 -6.59 11.01
N ASP A 299 -18.41 -7.02 11.76
CA ASP A 299 -18.29 -8.02 12.83
C ASP A 299 -18.82 -9.37 12.37
N LYS A 300 -18.01 -10.41 12.54
CA LYS A 300 -18.41 -11.81 12.38
C LYS A 300 -19.04 -12.30 13.68
N LYS A 301 -20.24 -12.87 13.60
CA LYS A 301 -20.92 -13.39 14.79
C LYS A 301 -20.03 -14.40 15.51
N ALA A 302 -20.03 -14.36 16.84
CA ALA A 302 -19.48 -15.43 17.64
C ALA A 302 -20.28 -16.72 17.44
N ASP A 303 -19.61 -17.86 17.49
CA ASP A 303 -20.29 -19.14 17.54
C ASP A 303 -21.08 -19.24 18.86
N ALA A 304 -22.32 -19.69 18.78
CA ALA A 304 -23.24 -19.76 19.92
C ALA A 304 -22.90 -20.95 20.82
#